data_0fdcfca84eb566605afe4e630057f438
#
_entry.id   0fdcfca84eb566605afe4e630057f438
#
_cell.length_a   1.000
_cell.length_b   1.000
_cell.length_c   1.000
_cell.angle_alpha   90.00
_cell.angle_beta   90.00
_cell.angle_gamma   90.00
#
_symmetry.space_group_name_H-M   'P 1'
#
loop_
_entity.id
_entity.type
_entity.pdbx_description
1 polymer ?
#
loop_
_entity_poly.entity_id
_entity_poly.type
_entity_poly.pdbx_seq_one_letter_code
_entity_poly.pdbx_strand_id
1 'polypeptide(L)'
;MRIINLFDMKLKDIISIVPLIKEQGFDAIQISPLQTTKDEEEFDWDKWWILYQPIDFNISNKRIGSSLELKKLCNFAHKYGLYIIADIVVGHMAGRDNGEVYPNSKIDKEFVDNKDNWRSFLYVDNWDDRYQVINRSMGLPGLNHNSVIVQDKIINMINNYIDLGVDGFRIDAAKSIGLEDEGCNFFNNITYNMKRNSNGELVKIVYGEVICSSNDLIDRYSKYMKVLTNYNYVGYNNNDAVIPFIEDKDNWYDPNINGLGWTNNLSTREIVRRYSNLTRIYDNTLFYPRISKDKCNEFEKAWLTDNIREANKVKIKR
;
A
#
# COMPACT_ATOMS: atom_id res chain seq x y z
N MET A 1 4.42 -7.95 13.71
CA MET A 1 4.96 -6.67 13.16
C MET A 1 3.95 -5.55 13.41
N ARG A 2 4.38 -4.45 14.00
CA ARG A 2 3.59 -3.24 14.24
C ARG A 2 3.96 -2.21 13.17
N ILE A 3 3.06 -1.90 12.26
CA ILE A 3 3.30 -1.06 11.09
C ILE A 3 2.64 0.29 11.33
N ILE A 4 3.37 1.39 11.11
CA ILE A 4 2.80 2.74 11.01
C ILE A 4 2.75 3.15 9.54
N ASN A 5 1.57 3.57 9.06
CA ASN A 5 1.37 4.06 7.69
C ASN A 5 1.47 5.59 7.67
N LEU A 6 2.58 6.10 7.15
CA LEU A 6 2.84 7.54 7.03
C LEU A 6 2.42 8.05 5.65
N PHE A 7 1.13 7.86 5.34
CA PHE A 7 0.55 8.27 4.06
C PHE A 7 0.70 9.78 3.84
N ASP A 8 1.07 10.15 2.60
CA ASP A 8 1.21 11.53 2.11
C ASP A 8 2.23 12.39 2.87
N MET A 9 3.17 11.77 3.56
CA MET A 9 4.28 12.46 4.23
C MET A 9 5.53 12.46 3.38
N LYS A 10 6.22 13.61 3.31
CA LYS A 10 7.51 13.73 2.62
C LYS A 10 8.57 12.86 3.30
N LEU A 11 9.38 12.17 2.51
CA LEU A 11 10.44 11.29 3.02
C LEU A 11 11.40 12.01 3.98
N LYS A 12 11.75 13.28 3.68
CA LYS A 12 12.61 14.10 4.55
C LYS A 12 12.00 14.34 5.93
N ASP A 13 10.68 14.47 6.01
CA ASP A 13 9.97 14.73 7.26
C ASP A 13 9.84 13.42 8.07
N ILE A 14 9.65 12.27 7.38
CA ILE A 14 9.71 10.95 8.00
C ILE A 14 11.05 10.71 8.67
N ILE A 15 12.17 11.06 8.03
CA ILE A 15 13.52 10.93 8.61
C ILE A 15 13.59 11.60 9.99
N SER A 16 12.99 12.77 10.13
CA SER A 16 13.06 13.54 11.39
C SER A 16 12.35 12.86 12.57
N ILE A 17 11.37 12.00 12.31
CA ILE A 17 10.56 11.34 13.34
C ILE A 17 10.87 9.84 13.52
N VAL A 18 11.82 9.28 12.77
CA VAL A 18 12.24 7.86 12.90
C VAL A 18 12.55 7.48 14.35
N PRO A 19 13.30 8.28 15.15
CA PRO A 19 13.56 7.94 16.55
C PRO A 19 12.29 7.82 17.39
N LEU A 20 11.33 8.73 17.19
CA LEU A 20 10.04 8.71 17.89
C LEU A 20 9.20 7.49 17.51
N ILE A 21 9.20 7.11 16.22
CA ILE A 21 8.50 5.90 15.75
C ILE A 21 9.06 4.66 16.47
N LYS A 22 10.37 4.56 16.58
CA LYS A 22 11.00 3.46 17.32
C LYS A 22 10.65 3.47 18.80
N GLU A 23 10.65 4.63 19.43
CA GLU A 23 10.26 4.79 20.84
C GLU A 23 8.83 4.35 21.09
N GLN A 24 7.93 4.59 20.15
CA GLN A 24 6.54 4.12 20.20
C GLN A 24 6.38 2.60 19.95
N GLY A 25 7.46 1.88 19.67
CA GLY A 25 7.47 0.43 19.56
C GLY A 25 6.97 -0.13 18.23
N PHE A 26 6.95 0.69 17.17
CA PHE A 26 6.71 0.19 15.82
C PHE A 26 7.92 -0.59 15.30
N ASP A 27 7.66 -1.54 14.42
CA ASP A 27 8.67 -2.38 13.75
C ASP A 27 8.95 -1.89 12.32
N ALA A 28 7.95 -1.30 11.68
CA ALA A 28 8.03 -0.89 10.27
C ALA A 28 7.29 0.41 9.99
N ILE A 29 7.79 1.12 8.98
CA ILE A 29 7.17 2.33 8.41
C ILE A 29 6.70 1.98 7.01
N GLN A 30 5.40 2.15 6.73
CA GLN A 30 4.89 2.18 5.38
C GLN A 30 4.93 3.59 4.86
N ILE A 31 5.50 3.77 3.67
CA ILE A 31 5.54 5.04 2.94
C ILE A 31 4.55 5.02 1.78
N SER A 32 4.10 6.23 1.35
CA SER A 32 3.26 6.40 0.16
C SER A 32 3.93 5.90 -1.11
N PRO A 33 3.14 5.65 -2.18
CA PRO A 33 3.70 5.38 -3.50
C PRO A 33 4.68 6.47 -3.92
N LEU A 34 5.83 6.05 -4.45
CA LEU A 34 6.90 6.96 -4.90
C LEU A 34 7.06 6.96 -6.44
N GLN A 35 6.10 6.37 -7.14
CA GLN A 35 6.05 6.40 -8.60
C GLN A 35 5.71 7.82 -9.07
N THR A 36 6.26 8.20 -10.23
CA THR A 36 5.88 9.46 -10.88
C THR A 36 4.40 9.45 -11.23
N THR A 37 3.68 10.48 -10.83
CA THR A 37 2.23 10.58 -11.04
C THR A 37 1.86 11.65 -12.06
N LYS A 38 0.64 11.61 -12.57
CA LYS A 38 0.19 12.51 -13.66
C LYS A 38 0.24 13.99 -13.30
N ASP A 39 0.01 14.34 -12.05
CA ASP A 39 0.07 15.70 -11.51
C ASP A 39 0.90 15.72 -10.24
N GLU A 40 2.07 16.33 -10.31
CA GLU A 40 2.99 16.41 -9.18
C GLU A 40 3.20 17.84 -8.68
N GLU A 41 2.61 18.84 -9.36
CA GLU A 41 3.00 20.24 -9.18
C GLU A 41 2.19 20.96 -8.10
N GLU A 42 0.97 20.52 -7.81
CA GLU A 42 0.13 21.16 -6.80
C GLU A 42 -0.16 20.20 -5.64
N PHE A 43 0.21 20.65 -4.46
CA PHE A 43 -0.19 20.01 -3.23
C PHE A 43 -1.60 20.48 -2.88
N ASP A 44 -2.59 19.61 -3.11
CA ASP A 44 -3.97 19.78 -2.67
C ASP A 44 -4.39 18.56 -1.88
N TRP A 45 -4.80 18.76 -0.64
CA TRP A 45 -5.27 17.69 0.23
C TRP A 45 -6.43 16.90 -0.37
N ASP A 46 -7.30 17.60 -1.08
CA ASP A 46 -8.46 16.98 -1.71
C ASP A 46 -8.07 16.09 -2.90
N LYS A 47 -6.80 16.11 -3.30
CA LYS A 47 -6.26 15.30 -4.41
C LYS A 47 -5.27 14.22 -3.96
N TRP A 48 -5.41 13.69 -2.75
CA TRP A 48 -4.55 12.61 -2.24
C TRP A 48 -4.50 11.38 -3.15
N TRP A 49 -5.59 11.09 -3.86
CA TRP A 49 -5.74 9.98 -4.80
C TRP A 49 -4.81 10.06 -6.01
N ILE A 50 -4.21 11.22 -6.31
CA ILE A 50 -3.21 11.36 -7.40
C ILE A 50 -2.00 10.48 -7.14
N LEU A 51 -1.62 10.24 -5.88
CA LEU A 51 -0.52 9.34 -5.53
C LEU A 51 -0.74 7.90 -6.05
N TYR A 52 -1.98 7.54 -6.35
CA TYR A 52 -2.36 6.26 -6.93
C TYR A 52 -2.61 6.32 -8.44
N GLN A 53 -2.14 7.38 -9.13
CA GLN A 53 -2.23 7.51 -10.59
C GLN A 53 -0.84 7.63 -11.23
N PRO A 54 -0.04 6.55 -11.23
CA PRO A 54 1.29 6.57 -11.82
C PRO A 54 1.24 6.69 -13.34
N ILE A 55 2.25 7.40 -13.90
CA ILE A 55 2.46 7.51 -15.35
C ILE A 55 3.66 6.70 -15.84
N ASP A 56 4.48 6.22 -14.92
CA ASP A 56 5.62 5.35 -15.20
C ASP A 56 5.97 4.44 -14.02
N PHE A 57 7.08 3.72 -14.13
CA PHE A 57 7.61 2.83 -13.10
C PHE A 57 8.88 3.40 -12.42
N ASN A 58 9.13 4.70 -12.54
CA ASN A 58 10.26 5.35 -11.89
C ASN A 58 9.97 5.58 -10.41
N ILE A 59 11.04 5.61 -9.61
CA ILE A 59 10.97 5.86 -8.16
C ILE A 59 11.34 7.32 -7.92
N SER A 60 10.40 8.21 -8.17
CA SER A 60 10.53 9.65 -7.93
C SER A 60 9.16 10.30 -7.96
N ASN A 61 8.79 10.97 -6.90
CA ASN A 61 7.55 11.72 -6.80
C ASN A 61 7.81 13.08 -6.15
N LYS A 62 7.52 14.17 -6.84
CA LYS A 62 7.81 15.53 -6.34
C LYS A 62 7.09 15.84 -5.02
N ARG A 63 5.91 15.26 -4.81
CA ARG A 63 5.13 15.44 -3.58
C ARG A 63 5.74 14.70 -2.40
N ILE A 64 6.24 13.48 -2.61
CA ILE A 64 6.71 12.58 -1.54
C ILE A 64 8.23 12.65 -1.38
N GLY A 65 8.96 12.54 -2.49
CA GLY A 65 10.42 12.58 -2.48
C GLY A 65 11.09 11.84 -3.63
N SER A 66 12.40 11.88 -3.64
CA SER A 66 13.27 11.27 -4.64
C SER A 66 13.79 9.90 -4.18
N SER A 67 14.32 9.10 -5.13
CA SER A 67 15.02 7.86 -4.84
C SER A 67 16.23 8.05 -3.88
N LEU A 68 16.92 9.20 -3.98
CA LEU A 68 18.02 9.51 -3.06
C LEU A 68 17.52 9.76 -1.63
N GLU A 69 16.38 10.43 -1.47
CA GLU A 69 15.76 10.62 -0.16
C GLU A 69 15.25 9.30 0.42
N LEU A 70 14.70 8.42 -0.43
CA LEU A 70 14.32 7.07 -0.02
C LEU A 70 15.51 6.29 0.52
N LYS A 71 16.63 6.29 -0.20
CA LYS A 71 17.87 5.63 0.25
C LYS A 71 18.35 6.18 1.59
N LYS A 72 18.27 7.50 1.78
CA LYS A 72 18.62 8.13 3.07
C LYS A 72 17.68 7.68 4.19
N LEU A 73 16.37 7.63 3.92
CA LEU A 73 15.37 7.14 4.88
C LEU A 73 15.63 5.68 5.27
N CYS A 74 15.82 4.78 4.29
CA CYS A 74 16.11 3.37 4.57
C CYS A 74 17.36 3.22 5.44
N ASN A 75 18.46 3.85 5.05
CA ASN A 75 19.71 3.81 5.80
C ASN A 75 19.57 4.35 7.23
N PHE A 76 18.73 5.37 7.42
CA PHE A 76 18.51 5.94 8.75
C PHE A 76 17.58 5.08 9.59
N ALA A 77 16.48 4.58 9.03
CA ALA A 77 15.53 3.71 9.71
C ALA A 77 16.19 2.39 10.16
N HIS A 78 17.06 1.82 9.33
CA HIS A 78 17.81 0.59 9.67
C HIS A 78 18.72 0.76 10.89
N LYS A 79 19.31 1.95 11.10
CA LYS A 79 20.09 2.22 12.34
C LYS A 79 19.25 2.15 13.61
N TYR A 80 17.94 2.36 13.49
CA TYR A 80 16.98 2.24 14.59
C TYR A 80 16.28 0.87 14.61
N GLY A 81 16.66 -0.06 13.70
CA GLY A 81 16.03 -1.38 13.59
C GLY A 81 14.56 -1.29 13.16
N LEU A 82 14.24 -0.35 12.26
CA LEU A 82 12.93 -0.20 11.62
C LEU A 82 13.02 -0.65 10.16
N TYR A 83 12.01 -1.39 9.71
CA TYR A 83 11.83 -1.78 8.31
C TYR A 83 11.09 -0.69 7.53
N ILE A 84 11.40 -0.57 6.24
CA ILE A 84 10.67 0.31 5.31
C ILE A 84 9.83 -0.55 4.35
N ILE A 85 8.52 -0.29 4.34
CA ILE A 85 7.56 -0.93 3.42
C ILE A 85 7.14 0.13 2.40
N ALA A 86 7.42 -0.11 1.12
CA ALA A 86 6.95 0.76 0.06
C ALA A 86 5.53 0.35 -0.39
N ASP A 87 4.64 1.33 -0.44
CA ASP A 87 3.38 1.17 -1.15
C ASP A 87 3.64 1.25 -2.66
N ILE A 88 3.15 0.30 -3.44
CA ILE A 88 3.36 0.26 -4.89
C ILE A 88 2.04 0.06 -5.64
N VAL A 89 1.87 0.88 -6.68
CA VAL A 89 0.72 0.81 -7.57
C VAL A 89 1.12 0.01 -8.81
N VAL A 90 0.67 -1.22 -8.86
CA VAL A 90 1.01 -2.15 -9.94
C VAL A 90 -0.22 -2.74 -10.64
N GLY A 91 -1.43 -2.42 -10.17
CA GLY A 91 -2.69 -2.88 -10.73
C GLY A 91 -3.19 -2.06 -11.92
N HIS A 92 -2.81 -0.80 -11.98
CA HIS A 92 -3.31 0.19 -12.96
C HIS A 92 -2.33 1.35 -13.15
N MET A 93 -2.62 2.22 -14.09
CA MET A 93 -1.92 3.49 -14.30
C MET A 93 -2.89 4.68 -14.30
N ALA A 94 -2.37 5.89 -14.47
CA ALA A 94 -3.14 7.12 -14.51
C ALA A 94 -4.17 7.11 -15.65
N GLY A 95 -5.40 7.49 -15.33
CA GLY A 95 -6.47 7.72 -16.29
C GLY A 95 -6.42 9.12 -16.91
N ARG A 96 -7.22 9.33 -17.97
CA ARG A 96 -7.41 10.64 -18.60
C ARG A 96 -8.04 11.65 -17.64
N ASP A 97 -7.76 12.91 -17.87
CA ASP A 97 -8.22 13.99 -17.00
C ASP A 97 -9.74 14.26 -17.12
N ASN A 98 -10.36 13.75 -18.19
CA ASN A 98 -11.81 13.79 -18.39
C ASN A 98 -12.60 12.68 -17.67
N GLY A 99 -11.91 11.85 -16.86
CA GLY A 99 -12.52 10.74 -16.12
C GLY A 99 -12.75 9.46 -16.93
N GLU A 100 -12.33 9.42 -18.19
CA GLU A 100 -12.40 8.19 -18.99
C GLU A 100 -11.35 7.17 -18.55
N VAL A 101 -11.71 5.88 -18.62
CA VAL A 101 -10.85 4.73 -18.25
C VAL A 101 -9.84 4.42 -19.36
N TYR A 102 -9.19 5.43 -19.91
CA TYR A 102 -8.12 5.24 -20.88
C TYR A 102 -6.81 5.77 -20.34
N PRO A 103 -5.67 5.27 -20.81
CA PRO A 103 -4.35 5.72 -20.36
C PRO A 103 -4.17 7.23 -20.53
N ASN A 104 -3.56 7.87 -19.52
CA ASN A 104 -3.23 9.30 -19.57
C ASN A 104 -2.19 9.57 -20.67
N SER A 105 -2.26 10.72 -21.31
CA SER A 105 -1.36 11.12 -22.40
C SER A 105 0.09 11.33 -21.96
N LYS A 106 0.36 11.43 -20.66
CA LYS A 106 1.71 11.53 -20.08
C LYS A 106 2.43 10.18 -19.97
N ILE A 107 1.69 9.06 -20.13
CA ILE A 107 2.29 7.72 -20.16
C ILE A 107 3.02 7.54 -21.51
N ASP A 108 4.16 6.86 -21.48
CA ASP A 108 4.94 6.56 -22.66
C ASP A 108 4.08 5.98 -23.81
N LYS A 109 4.19 6.58 -24.99
CA LYS A 109 3.33 6.25 -26.12
C LYS A 109 3.50 4.81 -26.60
N GLU A 110 4.72 4.27 -26.63
CA GLU A 110 4.97 2.90 -27.07
C GLU A 110 4.34 1.91 -26.10
N PHE A 111 4.38 2.24 -24.80
CA PHE A 111 3.73 1.43 -23.79
C PHE A 111 2.20 1.47 -23.92
N VAL A 112 1.62 2.64 -24.21
CA VAL A 112 0.17 2.82 -24.40
C VAL A 112 -0.33 2.12 -25.66
N ASP A 113 0.39 2.22 -26.76
CA ASP A 113 0.00 1.66 -28.06
C ASP A 113 0.04 0.12 -28.07
N ASN A 114 0.79 -0.49 -27.17
CA ASN A 114 0.81 -1.94 -27.03
C ASN A 114 -0.42 -2.43 -26.25
N LYS A 115 -1.41 -2.94 -26.99
CA LYS A 115 -2.70 -3.41 -26.42
C LYS A 115 -2.55 -4.55 -25.42
N ASP A 116 -1.48 -5.34 -25.53
CA ASP A 116 -1.23 -6.47 -24.61
C ASP A 116 -0.85 -6.01 -23.19
N ASN A 117 -0.51 -4.73 -23.02
CA ASN A 117 -0.20 -4.16 -21.72
C ASN A 117 -1.44 -3.85 -20.88
N TRP A 118 -2.63 -3.87 -21.48
CA TRP A 118 -3.85 -3.39 -20.84
C TRP A 118 -4.90 -4.49 -20.72
N ARG A 119 -5.65 -4.43 -19.63
CA ARG A 119 -6.93 -5.14 -19.49
C ARG A 119 -8.02 -4.40 -20.29
N SER A 120 -9.22 -4.99 -20.34
CA SER A 120 -10.38 -4.32 -20.92
C SER A 120 -10.64 -2.97 -20.22
N PHE A 121 -10.91 -1.93 -21.01
CA PHE A 121 -11.32 -0.61 -20.51
C PHE A 121 -12.79 -0.54 -20.09
N LEU A 122 -13.52 -1.65 -20.13
CA LEU A 122 -14.86 -1.72 -19.55
C LEU A 122 -14.78 -1.63 -18.03
N TYR A 123 -15.73 -0.94 -17.41
CA TYR A 123 -15.81 -0.86 -15.95
C TYR A 123 -16.20 -2.20 -15.33
N VAL A 124 -15.74 -2.45 -14.11
CA VAL A 124 -16.30 -3.47 -13.24
C VAL A 124 -17.68 -3.02 -12.79
N ASP A 125 -18.72 -3.70 -13.23
CA ASP A 125 -20.12 -3.42 -12.86
C ASP A 125 -20.66 -4.42 -11.81
N ASN A 126 -20.01 -5.56 -11.66
CA ASN A 126 -20.30 -6.54 -10.61
C ASN A 126 -19.01 -6.92 -9.86
N TRP A 127 -18.86 -6.42 -8.65
CA TRP A 127 -17.67 -6.64 -7.80
C TRP A 127 -17.61 -8.04 -7.19
N ASP A 128 -18.69 -8.81 -7.24
CA ASP A 128 -18.73 -10.24 -6.85
C ASP A 128 -18.34 -11.15 -8.02
N ASP A 129 -18.31 -10.63 -9.25
CA ASP A 129 -17.83 -11.35 -10.42
C ASP A 129 -16.30 -11.23 -10.52
N ARG A 130 -15.63 -12.28 -10.08
CA ARG A 130 -14.18 -12.33 -10.06
C ARG A 130 -13.55 -12.14 -11.44
N TYR A 131 -14.18 -12.66 -12.50
CA TYR A 131 -13.71 -12.45 -13.86
C TYR A 131 -13.66 -10.96 -14.22
N GLN A 132 -14.70 -10.21 -13.90
CA GLN A 132 -14.71 -8.76 -14.15
C GLN A 132 -13.62 -8.05 -13.35
N VAL A 133 -13.47 -8.37 -12.07
CA VAL A 133 -12.50 -7.70 -11.17
C VAL A 133 -11.06 -7.83 -11.68
N ILE A 134 -10.69 -8.97 -12.25
CA ILE A 134 -9.31 -9.20 -12.74
C ILE A 134 -9.10 -8.86 -14.23
N ASN A 135 -10.17 -8.69 -15.02
CA ASN A 135 -10.06 -8.47 -16.47
C ASN A 135 -10.59 -7.10 -16.93
N ARG A 136 -11.32 -6.37 -16.07
CA ARG A 136 -11.85 -5.04 -16.37
C ARG A 136 -11.16 -3.96 -15.54
N SER A 137 -11.52 -2.73 -15.78
CA SER A 137 -10.97 -1.55 -15.11
C SER A 137 -11.81 -1.14 -13.89
N MET A 138 -11.13 -0.80 -12.81
CA MET A 138 -11.74 -0.32 -11.56
C MET A 138 -11.89 1.22 -11.53
N GLY A 139 -12.05 1.87 -12.66
CA GLY A 139 -12.09 3.33 -12.78
C GLY A 139 -10.80 3.94 -13.36
N LEU A 140 -9.72 3.18 -13.38
CA LEU A 140 -8.42 3.54 -13.98
C LEU A 140 -7.98 2.45 -14.96
N PRO A 141 -7.14 2.76 -15.98
CA PRO A 141 -6.70 1.77 -16.96
C PRO A 141 -5.89 0.68 -16.28
N GLY A 142 -6.46 -0.53 -16.25
CA GLY A 142 -5.87 -1.69 -15.59
C GLY A 142 -4.75 -2.32 -16.41
N LEU A 143 -3.64 -2.65 -15.75
CA LEU A 143 -2.53 -3.36 -16.36
C LEU A 143 -2.84 -4.84 -16.55
N ASN A 144 -2.42 -5.40 -17.70
CA ASN A 144 -2.50 -6.82 -17.96
C ASN A 144 -1.31 -7.55 -17.33
N HIS A 145 -1.55 -8.22 -16.21
CA HIS A 145 -0.49 -8.93 -15.48
C HIS A 145 0.01 -10.21 -16.18
N ASN A 146 -0.58 -10.62 -17.30
CA ASN A 146 -0.06 -11.68 -18.16
C ASN A 146 0.89 -11.14 -19.24
N SER A 147 1.01 -9.81 -19.42
CA SER A 147 1.99 -9.21 -20.30
C SER A 147 3.39 -9.32 -19.72
N VAL A 148 4.33 -9.89 -20.47
CA VAL A 148 5.74 -9.98 -20.10
C VAL A 148 6.33 -8.58 -19.90
N ILE A 149 5.99 -7.62 -20.75
CA ILE A 149 6.47 -6.24 -20.68
C ILE A 149 6.03 -5.59 -19.36
N VAL A 150 4.76 -5.78 -18.97
CA VAL A 150 4.24 -5.26 -17.71
C VAL A 150 4.95 -5.89 -16.52
N GLN A 151 5.09 -7.22 -16.52
CA GLN A 151 5.81 -7.93 -15.45
C GLN A 151 7.26 -7.48 -15.33
N ASP A 152 7.98 -7.37 -16.42
CA ASP A 152 9.40 -6.95 -16.44
C ASP A 152 9.57 -5.51 -15.90
N LYS A 153 8.69 -4.58 -16.29
CA LYS A 153 8.73 -3.20 -15.76
C LYS A 153 8.48 -3.17 -14.26
N ILE A 154 7.52 -3.95 -13.77
CA ILE A 154 7.20 -4.05 -12.33
C ILE A 154 8.34 -4.71 -11.55
N ILE A 155 8.90 -5.83 -12.06
CA ILE A 155 10.04 -6.51 -11.43
C ILE A 155 11.25 -5.57 -11.35
N ASN A 156 11.55 -4.83 -12.42
CA ASN A 156 12.64 -3.86 -12.44
C ASN A 156 12.41 -2.74 -11.41
N MET A 157 11.19 -2.20 -11.32
CA MET A 157 10.84 -1.20 -10.31
C MET A 157 11.03 -1.75 -8.88
N ILE A 158 10.49 -2.93 -8.59
CA ILE A 158 10.63 -3.60 -7.29
C ILE A 158 12.12 -3.79 -6.95
N ASN A 159 12.92 -4.29 -7.88
CA ASN A 159 14.35 -4.51 -7.68
C ASN A 159 15.11 -3.19 -7.46
N ASN A 160 14.70 -2.09 -8.09
CA ASN A 160 15.26 -0.77 -7.83
C ASN A 160 14.91 -0.28 -6.41
N TYR A 161 13.69 -0.52 -5.92
CA TYR A 161 13.33 -0.23 -4.52
C TYR A 161 14.22 -1.03 -3.54
N ILE A 162 14.47 -2.31 -3.81
CA ILE A 162 15.33 -3.17 -3.00
C ILE A 162 16.77 -2.64 -2.96
N ASP A 163 17.31 -2.21 -4.11
CA ASP A 163 18.65 -1.60 -4.22
C ASP A 163 18.76 -0.26 -3.44
N LEU A 164 17.64 0.41 -3.20
CA LEU A 164 17.56 1.61 -2.37
C LEU A 164 17.41 1.30 -0.87
N GLY A 165 17.18 0.05 -0.50
CA GLY A 165 17.10 -0.43 0.88
C GLY A 165 15.68 -0.68 1.41
N VAL A 166 14.67 -0.75 0.54
CA VAL A 166 13.30 -1.14 0.95
C VAL A 166 13.27 -2.60 1.38
N ASP A 167 12.58 -2.88 2.48
CA ASP A 167 12.54 -4.20 3.13
C ASP A 167 11.30 -5.01 2.74
N GLY A 168 10.29 -4.36 2.20
CA GLY A 168 9.05 -5.02 1.81
C GLY A 168 8.09 -4.12 1.06
N PHE A 169 7.00 -4.72 0.56
CA PHE A 169 6.03 -4.05 -0.28
C PHE A 169 4.59 -4.23 0.22
N ARG A 170 3.81 -3.16 0.10
CA ARG A 170 2.34 -3.21 0.10
C ARG A 170 1.88 -3.06 -1.35
N ILE A 171 1.02 -3.96 -1.81
CA ILE A 171 0.45 -3.88 -3.16
C ILE A 171 -0.93 -3.21 -3.09
N ASP A 172 -1.04 -2.07 -3.77
CA ASP A 172 -2.30 -1.35 -3.95
C ASP A 172 -3.29 -2.16 -4.79
N ALA A 173 -4.57 -2.15 -4.39
CA ALA A 173 -5.67 -2.81 -5.09
C ALA A 173 -5.35 -4.25 -5.53
N ALA A 174 -4.61 -5.00 -4.70
CA ALA A 174 -4.11 -6.33 -5.02
C ALA A 174 -5.23 -7.30 -5.45
N LYS A 175 -6.46 -7.11 -4.94
CA LYS A 175 -7.61 -7.95 -5.34
C LYS A 175 -7.93 -7.91 -6.83
N SER A 176 -7.47 -6.88 -7.54
CA SER A 176 -7.65 -6.75 -8.99
C SER A 176 -6.63 -7.54 -9.81
N ILE A 177 -5.61 -8.10 -9.17
CA ILE A 177 -4.59 -8.90 -9.82
C ILE A 177 -4.99 -10.37 -9.76
N GLY A 178 -4.97 -11.06 -10.90
CA GLY A 178 -5.31 -12.47 -10.97
C GLY A 178 -4.32 -13.36 -10.22
N LEU A 179 -4.78 -14.53 -9.83
CA LEU A 179 -4.01 -15.59 -9.16
C LEU A 179 -3.66 -16.73 -10.12
N GLU A 180 -2.79 -17.64 -9.71
CA GLU A 180 -2.36 -18.76 -10.55
C GLU A 180 -3.51 -19.66 -11.00
N ASP A 181 -4.46 -19.94 -10.10
CA ASP A 181 -5.67 -20.71 -10.40
C ASP A 181 -6.69 -19.95 -11.28
N GLU A 182 -6.42 -18.67 -11.57
CA GLU A 182 -7.13 -17.81 -12.52
C GLU A 182 -6.34 -17.60 -13.82
N GLY A 183 -5.23 -18.34 -13.99
CA GLY A 183 -4.36 -18.25 -15.17
C GLY A 183 -3.39 -17.07 -15.17
N CYS A 184 -3.08 -16.49 -13.97
CA CYS A 184 -2.13 -15.41 -13.84
C CYS A 184 -0.97 -15.79 -12.90
N ASN A 185 0.24 -15.86 -13.43
CA ASN A 185 1.44 -16.22 -12.67
C ASN A 185 2.19 -15.02 -12.05
N PHE A 186 1.60 -13.85 -12.06
CA PHE A 186 2.23 -12.59 -11.66
C PHE A 186 2.91 -12.66 -10.29
N PHE A 187 2.20 -13.10 -9.24
CA PHE A 187 2.78 -13.16 -7.90
C PHE A 187 3.93 -14.16 -7.77
N ASN A 188 3.83 -15.32 -8.42
CA ASN A 188 4.90 -16.30 -8.47
C ASN A 188 6.14 -15.73 -9.18
N ASN A 189 5.92 -15.10 -10.35
CA ASN A 189 6.99 -14.55 -11.15
C ASN A 189 7.70 -13.37 -10.46
N ILE A 190 6.95 -12.46 -9.83
CA ILE A 190 7.55 -11.38 -9.03
C ILE A 190 8.38 -11.97 -7.89
N THR A 191 7.81 -12.86 -7.09
CA THR A 191 8.50 -13.44 -5.93
C THR A 191 9.78 -14.16 -6.34
N TYR A 192 9.76 -14.86 -7.46
CA TYR A 192 10.92 -15.57 -7.98
C TYR A 192 12.05 -14.61 -8.43
N ASN A 193 11.68 -13.46 -9.02
CA ASN A 193 12.63 -12.51 -9.62
C ASN A 193 13.00 -11.33 -8.72
N MET A 194 12.42 -11.23 -7.52
CA MET A 194 12.87 -10.24 -6.54
C MET A 194 14.31 -10.51 -6.09
N LYS A 195 15.11 -9.45 -6.09
CA LYS A 195 16.46 -9.49 -5.54
C LYS A 195 16.43 -9.75 -4.03
N ARG A 196 17.55 -10.23 -3.53
CA ARG A 196 17.83 -10.18 -2.10
C ARG A 196 18.25 -8.76 -1.71
N ASN A 197 17.97 -8.37 -0.46
CA ASN A 197 18.46 -7.11 0.08
C ASN A 197 20.00 -7.14 0.26
N SER A 198 20.58 -6.03 0.68
CA SER A 198 22.03 -5.91 0.91
C SER A 198 22.61 -6.89 1.93
N ASN A 199 21.77 -7.47 2.80
CA ASN A 199 22.14 -8.46 3.80
C ASN A 199 22.00 -9.90 3.27
N GLY A 200 21.60 -10.08 2.02
CA GLY A 200 21.35 -11.40 1.41
C GLY A 200 20.01 -12.03 1.79
N GLU A 201 19.11 -11.29 2.43
CA GLU A 201 17.80 -11.77 2.86
C GLU A 201 16.76 -11.61 1.76
N LEU A 202 15.76 -12.50 1.73
CA LEU A 202 14.63 -12.39 0.82
C LEU A 202 13.72 -11.22 1.23
N VAL A 203 13.50 -10.31 0.30
CA VAL A 203 12.46 -9.28 0.43
C VAL A 203 11.11 -9.91 0.12
N LYS A 204 10.05 -9.42 0.75
CA LYS A 204 8.71 -10.01 0.67
C LYS A 204 7.67 -8.97 0.27
N ILE A 205 6.64 -9.44 -0.43
CA ILE A 205 5.36 -8.73 -0.42
C ILE A 205 4.80 -8.92 0.98
N VAL A 206 4.79 -7.86 1.78
CA VAL A 206 4.36 -7.94 3.17
C VAL A 206 2.85 -8.13 3.23
N TYR A 207 2.11 -7.36 2.42
CA TYR A 207 0.67 -7.50 2.30
C TYR A 207 0.11 -6.84 1.04
N GLY A 208 -1.09 -7.25 0.67
CA GLY A 208 -1.87 -6.68 -0.42
C GLY A 208 -3.21 -6.13 0.07
N GLU A 209 -3.67 -5.09 -0.59
CA GLU A 209 -5.02 -4.56 -0.37
C GLU A 209 -6.04 -5.46 -1.08
N VAL A 210 -6.64 -6.36 -0.30
CA VAL A 210 -7.68 -7.28 -0.76
C VAL A 210 -8.92 -7.06 0.12
N ILE A 211 -9.53 -5.89 0.00
CA ILE A 211 -10.73 -5.56 0.76
C ILE A 211 -11.91 -6.34 0.19
N CYS A 212 -12.35 -7.34 0.92
CA CYS A 212 -13.44 -8.21 0.53
C CYS A 212 -14.10 -8.84 1.77
N SER A 213 -15.27 -9.45 1.56
CA SER A 213 -16.03 -10.22 2.56
C SER A 213 -15.88 -11.74 2.39
N SER A 214 -14.99 -12.20 1.52
CA SER A 214 -14.81 -13.62 1.20
C SER A 214 -13.59 -14.20 1.91
N ASN A 215 -13.82 -15.17 2.80
CA ASN A 215 -12.73 -15.92 3.44
C ASN A 215 -11.93 -16.73 2.39
N ASP A 216 -12.60 -17.27 1.38
CA ASP A 216 -11.95 -17.98 0.27
C ASP A 216 -10.94 -17.10 -0.44
N LEU A 217 -11.30 -15.86 -0.75
CA LEU A 217 -10.40 -14.92 -1.41
C LEU A 217 -9.20 -14.55 -0.53
N ILE A 218 -9.42 -14.37 0.78
CA ILE A 218 -8.33 -14.16 1.74
C ILE A 218 -7.38 -15.37 1.76
N ASP A 219 -7.91 -16.59 1.84
CA ASP A 219 -7.11 -17.82 1.84
C ASP A 219 -6.26 -17.96 0.58
N ARG A 220 -6.83 -17.62 -0.58
CA ARG A 220 -6.14 -17.70 -1.87
C ARG A 220 -4.98 -16.69 -1.97
N TYR A 221 -5.20 -15.42 -1.58
CA TYR A 221 -4.13 -14.41 -1.55
C TYR A 221 -3.09 -14.65 -0.46
N SER A 222 -3.48 -15.26 0.66
CA SER A 222 -2.56 -15.53 1.77
C SER A 222 -1.42 -16.49 1.43
N LYS A 223 -1.53 -17.21 0.31
CA LYS A 223 -0.44 -18.03 -0.24
C LYS A 223 0.76 -17.19 -0.72
N TYR A 224 0.54 -15.92 -1.04
CA TYR A 224 1.54 -15.02 -1.62
C TYR A 224 1.95 -13.89 -0.67
N MET A 225 0.99 -13.38 0.14
CA MET A 225 1.18 -12.22 0.99
C MET A 225 0.13 -12.20 2.10
N LYS A 226 0.32 -11.38 3.12
CA LYS A 226 -0.78 -11.10 4.06
C LYS A 226 -1.85 -10.23 3.39
N VAL A 227 -3.07 -10.31 3.88
CA VAL A 227 -4.21 -9.56 3.36
C VAL A 227 -4.54 -8.42 4.31
N LEU A 228 -4.59 -7.18 3.80
CA LEU A 228 -5.09 -6.04 4.55
C LEU A 228 -6.60 -6.20 4.78
N THR A 229 -7.04 -6.11 6.02
CA THR A 229 -8.45 -6.29 6.36
C THR A 229 -8.94 -5.25 7.36
N ASN A 230 -10.20 -4.82 7.21
CA ASN A 230 -10.86 -3.91 8.12
C ASN A 230 -11.14 -4.58 9.48
N TYR A 231 -11.15 -3.78 10.55
CA TYR A 231 -11.49 -4.18 11.91
C TYR A 231 -12.79 -4.99 12.02
N ASN A 232 -13.81 -4.68 11.23
CA ASN A 232 -15.08 -5.40 11.22
C ASN A 232 -14.97 -6.86 10.73
N TYR A 233 -13.82 -7.24 10.20
CA TYR A 233 -13.47 -8.59 9.77
C TYR A 233 -12.82 -9.43 10.88
N VAL A 234 -12.91 -8.99 12.13
CA VAL A 234 -12.43 -9.70 13.32
C VAL A 234 -13.24 -10.98 13.51
N GLY A 235 -12.72 -12.09 13.05
CA GLY A 235 -13.41 -13.39 13.07
C GLY A 235 -12.85 -14.38 12.06
N TYR A 236 -11.92 -13.92 11.20
CA TYR A 236 -11.18 -14.80 10.34
C TYR A 236 -10.22 -15.68 11.18
N ASN A 237 -10.33 -16.99 11.05
CA ASN A 237 -9.66 -17.94 11.93
C ASN A 237 -8.13 -18.03 11.76
N ASN A 238 -7.58 -17.45 10.69
CA ASN A 238 -6.13 -17.44 10.44
C ASN A 238 -5.53 -16.05 10.64
N ASN A 239 -5.21 -15.71 11.89
CA ASN A 239 -4.65 -14.40 12.26
C ASN A 239 -3.29 -14.11 11.61
N ASP A 240 -2.58 -15.12 11.11
CA ASP A 240 -1.31 -14.95 10.41
C ASP A 240 -1.48 -14.48 8.96
N ALA A 241 -2.64 -14.77 8.36
CA ALA A 241 -2.94 -14.40 6.97
C ALA A 241 -3.32 -12.94 6.77
N VAL A 242 -3.64 -12.21 7.86
CA VAL A 242 -4.19 -10.85 7.77
C VAL A 242 -3.35 -9.81 8.50
N ILE A 243 -3.47 -8.56 8.05
CA ILE A 243 -3.03 -7.36 8.75
C ILE A 243 -4.27 -6.48 8.99
N PRO A 244 -4.83 -6.47 10.20
CA PRO A 244 -5.99 -5.65 10.49
C PRO A 244 -5.61 -4.20 10.72
N PHE A 245 -6.54 -3.31 10.39
CA PHE A 245 -6.47 -1.88 10.63
C PHE A 245 -7.82 -1.36 11.16
N ILE A 246 -7.79 -0.24 11.86
CA ILE A 246 -8.99 0.49 12.29
C ILE A 246 -9.32 1.55 11.27
N GLU A 247 -8.30 2.26 10.82
CA GLU A 247 -8.40 3.40 9.94
C GLU A 247 -7.28 3.36 8.91
N ASP A 248 -7.57 3.82 7.71
CA ASP A 248 -6.62 4.13 6.66
C ASP A 248 -7.03 5.40 5.91
N LYS A 249 -6.34 5.73 4.83
CA LYS A 249 -6.63 6.91 4.02
C LYS A 249 -8.06 6.91 3.46
N ASP A 250 -8.57 5.75 3.02
CA ASP A 250 -9.85 5.65 2.34
C ASP A 250 -11.01 5.96 3.29
N ASN A 251 -11.08 5.29 4.45
CA ASN A 251 -12.16 5.53 5.38
C ASN A 251 -12.01 6.82 6.20
N TRP A 252 -10.84 7.49 6.13
CA TRP A 252 -10.63 8.81 6.68
C TRP A 252 -11.06 9.93 5.73
N TYR A 253 -10.69 9.84 4.43
CA TYR A 253 -10.97 10.89 3.44
C TYR A 253 -12.29 10.69 2.69
N ASP A 254 -12.63 9.45 2.32
CA ASP A 254 -13.86 9.12 1.60
C ASP A 254 -14.53 7.85 2.16
N PRO A 255 -15.61 8.03 2.91
CA PRO A 255 -16.31 6.92 3.57
C PRO A 255 -17.05 5.98 2.63
N ASN A 256 -17.30 6.41 1.40
CA ASN A 256 -18.05 5.64 0.42
C ASN A 256 -17.13 4.67 -0.34
N ILE A 257 -15.82 4.89 -0.26
CA ILE A 257 -14.86 3.99 -0.88
C ILE A 257 -14.86 2.64 -0.15
N ASN A 258 -14.97 1.58 -0.90
CA ASN A 258 -14.84 0.20 -0.46
C ASN A 258 -15.81 -0.27 0.65
N GLY A 259 -16.84 0.52 0.98
CA GLY A 259 -17.80 0.15 2.04
C GLY A 259 -17.20 0.03 3.45
N LEU A 260 -16.04 0.65 3.69
CA LEU A 260 -15.29 0.56 4.94
C LEU A 260 -15.95 1.31 6.11
N GLY A 261 -16.87 2.22 5.81
CA GLY A 261 -17.53 3.07 6.80
C GLY A 261 -16.63 4.20 7.30
N TRP A 262 -17.26 5.17 7.93
CA TRP A 262 -16.59 6.37 8.42
C TRP A 262 -15.80 6.12 9.71
N THR A 263 -14.59 6.66 9.76
CA THR A 263 -13.80 6.75 11.00
C THR A 263 -13.55 8.19 11.43
N ASN A 264 -13.78 9.17 10.56
CA ASN A 264 -13.53 10.59 10.85
C ASN A 264 -14.36 11.16 12.00
N ASN A 265 -15.46 10.53 12.37
CA ASN A 265 -16.27 10.86 13.55
C ASN A 265 -15.77 10.20 14.83
N LEU A 266 -14.82 9.27 14.74
CA LEU A 266 -14.24 8.63 15.91
C LEU A 266 -13.20 9.57 16.54
N SER A 267 -13.25 9.68 17.88
CA SER A 267 -12.20 10.41 18.60
C SER A 267 -10.87 9.66 18.50
N THR A 268 -9.78 10.40 18.56
CA THR A 268 -8.42 9.86 18.67
C THR A 268 -8.30 8.81 19.80
N ARG A 269 -8.93 9.06 20.94
CA ARG A 269 -8.97 8.11 22.07
C ARG A 269 -9.64 6.78 21.66
N GLU A 270 -10.71 6.84 20.90
CA GLU A 270 -11.41 5.65 20.44
C GLU A 270 -10.57 4.85 19.43
N ILE A 271 -9.91 5.52 18.47
CA ILE A 271 -8.99 4.87 17.53
C ILE A 271 -7.87 4.15 18.29
N VAL A 272 -7.21 4.83 19.23
CA VAL A 272 -6.14 4.24 20.05
C VAL A 272 -6.64 3.04 20.86
N ARG A 273 -7.83 3.13 21.44
CA ARG A 273 -8.46 2.03 22.19
C ARG A 273 -8.71 0.82 21.29
N ARG A 274 -9.28 1.02 20.11
CA ARG A 274 -9.53 -0.05 19.13
C ARG A 274 -8.24 -0.68 18.64
N TYR A 275 -7.24 0.12 18.30
CA TYR A 275 -5.93 -0.37 17.93
C TYR A 275 -5.29 -1.22 19.03
N SER A 276 -5.35 -0.76 20.29
CA SER A 276 -4.83 -1.52 21.44
C SER A 276 -5.52 -2.88 21.60
N ASN A 277 -6.80 -2.99 21.24
CA ASN A 277 -7.49 -4.28 21.22
C ASN A 277 -6.97 -5.18 20.09
N LEU A 278 -6.74 -4.63 18.88
CA LEU A 278 -6.18 -5.39 17.77
C LEU A 278 -4.81 -6.00 18.10
N THR A 279 -3.94 -5.26 18.77
CA THR A 279 -2.60 -5.74 19.13
C THR A 279 -2.59 -6.91 20.12
N ARG A 280 -3.70 -7.15 20.83
CA ARG A 280 -3.89 -8.30 21.73
C ARG A 280 -4.35 -9.56 20.99
N ILE A 281 -4.88 -9.40 19.78
CA ILE A 281 -5.44 -10.49 18.98
C ILE A 281 -4.50 -10.87 17.83
N TYR A 282 -3.83 -9.87 17.23
CA TYR A 282 -3.04 -10.05 16.01
C TYR A 282 -1.58 -9.69 16.23
N ASP A 283 -0.67 -10.52 15.71
CA ASP A 283 0.78 -10.26 15.71
C ASP A 283 1.19 -9.18 14.72
N ASN A 284 0.38 -8.99 13.67
CA ASN A 284 0.60 -7.98 12.65
C ASN A 284 -0.56 -6.99 12.66
N THR A 285 -0.28 -5.69 12.78
CA THR A 285 -1.31 -4.64 12.80
C THR A 285 -0.81 -3.40 12.09
N LEU A 286 -1.72 -2.69 11.43
CA LEU A 286 -1.46 -1.40 10.82
C LEU A 286 -2.09 -0.27 11.65
N PHE A 287 -1.32 0.77 11.91
CA PHE A 287 -1.78 2.02 12.51
C PHE A 287 -1.64 3.16 11.52
N TYR A 288 -2.72 3.90 11.31
CA TYR A 288 -2.75 5.09 10.47
C TYR A 288 -2.81 6.33 11.38
N PRO A 289 -1.76 7.15 11.46
CA PRO A 289 -1.82 8.44 12.11
C PRO A 289 -2.57 9.41 11.20
N ARG A 290 -3.60 10.05 11.73
CA ARG A 290 -4.33 11.08 11.00
C ARG A 290 -3.42 12.25 10.69
N ILE A 291 -3.47 12.73 9.47
CA ILE A 291 -2.76 13.93 9.04
C ILE A 291 -3.72 15.11 9.16
N SER A 292 -3.27 16.22 9.77
CA SER A 292 -4.08 17.43 9.82
C SER A 292 -4.40 17.94 8.42
N LYS A 293 -5.69 18.16 8.13
CA LYS A 293 -6.11 18.73 6.84
C LYS A 293 -5.61 20.16 6.62
N ASP A 294 -5.29 20.87 7.69
CA ASP A 294 -4.90 22.28 7.63
C ASP A 294 -3.40 22.49 7.43
N LYS A 295 -2.60 21.43 7.60
CA LYS A 295 -1.15 21.52 7.52
C LYS A 295 -0.57 20.27 6.86
N CYS A 296 -0.08 20.47 5.66
CA CYS A 296 0.72 19.46 4.99
C CYS A 296 1.90 19.04 5.86
N ASN A 297 2.00 17.76 6.21
CA ASN A 297 3.06 17.16 7.02
C ASN A 297 2.92 17.35 8.56
N GLU A 298 1.81 17.83 9.08
CA GLU A 298 1.53 17.71 10.51
C GLU A 298 0.61 16.51 10.76
N PHE A 299 1.03 15.65 11.69
CA PHE A 299 0.22 14.52 12.16
C PHE A 299 -0.57 14.93 13.37
N GLU A 300 -1.78 14.40 13.51
CA GLU A 300 -2.36 14.31 14.85
C GLU A 300 -1.46 13.44 15.72
N LYS A 301 -1.18 13.93 16.94
CA LYS A 301 -0.24 13.27 17.87
C LYS A 301 -0.85 12.03 18.55
N ALA A 302 -1.89 11.43 17.96
CA ALA A 302 -2.55 10.25 18.50
C ALA A 302 -1.61 9.06 18.70
N TRP A 303 -0.64 8.92 17.83
CA TRP A 303 0.35 7.85 17.86
C TRP A 303 1.49 8.07 18.86
N LEU A 304 1.63 9.30 19.40
CA LEU A 304 2.63 9.67 20.43
C LEU A 304 2.05 9.55 21.83
N THR A 305 1.44 8.41 22.17
CA THR A 305 0.83 8.18 23.46
C THR A 305 1.39 6.94 24.14
N ASP A 306 1.41 6.93 25.47
CA ASP A 306 1.80 5.74 26.23
C ASP A 306 0.93 4.53 25.87
N ASN A 307 -0.35 4.75 25.57
CA ASN A 307 -1.25 3.67 25.15
C ASN A 307 -0.81 2.97 23.87
N ILE A 308 -0.32 3.71 22.87
CA ILE A 308 0.23 3.12 21.63
C ILE A 308 1.51 2.38 21.95
N ARG A 309 2.42 2.98 22.73
CA ARG A 309 3.67 2.35 23.11
C ARG A 309 3.46 1.03 23.86
N GLU A 310 2.54 1.01 24.81
CA GLU A 310 2.20 -0.22 25.55
C GLU A 310 1.49 -1.24 24.65
N ALA A 311 0.60 -0.81 23.75
CA ALA A 311 -0.06 -1.68 22.79
C ALA A 311 0.96 -2.39 21.88
N ASN A 312 1.96 -1.66 21.41
CA ASN A 312 2.99 -2.20 20.49
C ASN A 312 3.94 -3.20 21.17
N LYS A 313 4.09 -3.16 22.51
CA LYS A 313 4.88 -4.14 23.27
C LYS A 313 4.17 -5.49 23.44
N VAL A 314 2.88 -5.56 23.19
CA VAL A 314 2.10 -6.79 23.38
C VAL A 314 2.61 -7.85 22.39
N LYS A 315 3.04 -9.00 22.89
CA LYS A 315 3.34 -10.20 22.13
C LYS A 315 2.32 -11.28 22.47
N ILE A 316 1.69 -11.85 21.46
CA ILE A 316 0.72 -12.91 21.67
C ILE A 316 1.50 -14.16 22.05
N LYS A 317 1.25 -14.69 23.22
CA LYS A 317 1.79 -16.00 23.62
C LYS A 317 0.95 -17.06 22.90
N ARG A 318 1.55 -17.77 21.98
CA ARG A 318 1.00 -18.98 21.36
C ARG A 318 1.38 -20.20 22.13
#